data_e44842952c120ea4e6d3ddf53fd2961b
#
_entry.id   e44842952c120ea4e6d3ddf53fd2961b
#
_cell.length_a   1.000
_cell.length_b   1.000
_cell.length_c   1.000
_cell.angle_alpha   90.00
_cell.angle_beta   90.00
_cell.angle_gamma   90.00
#
_symmetry.space_group_name_H-M   'P 1'
#
loop_
_entity.id
_entity.type
_entity.pdbx_description
1 polymer ?
#
loop_
_entity_poly.entity_id
_entity_poly.type
_entity_poly.pdbx_seq_one_letter_code
_entity_poly.pdbx_strand_id
1 'polypeptide(L)'
;GVKKIAEAAFISCHIKSVKFPDSLDLIEDRAFFCCDELESIDFGNSIFSIGGMYSESAFSYCKSLKQVTLPPQIKDIGERAFFGCNNLSSVTLNEGLLFIGESAFSNNKALTEINIPATVQKLADKCLDRVKRIHVNGYLPKDFFKSCILNSEDNYSADNIYDIVEITDGTYKLFIPRYIAARDIAKMNDTFYMRKFSDITSDNKFVESMLDMAEYTEAKQNLAIAIYKYNNSSSIKTYLRRTAVNLTNRLLDSKKENELVDFLKLNIISLPSMKKLLADDRIHQFTSAEAYLLNAISQSDGSSKTFKL
;
A
#
# COMPACT_ATOMS: atom_id res chain seq x y z
N GLY A 1 8.31 3.95 40.43
CA GLY A 1 7.49 4.39 39.30
C GLY A 1 6.57 3.27 38.81
N VAL A 2 5.60 3.61 37.97
CA VAL A 2 4.71 2.63 37.33
C VAL A 2 5.55 1.72 36.43
N LYS A 3 5.39 0.41 36.57
CA LYS A 3 6.12 -0.61 35.80
C LYS A 3 5.25 -1.24 34.71
N LYS A 4 3.94 -1.25 34.92
CA LYS A 4 3.03 -1.98 34.05
C LYS A 4 1.69 -1.27 33.97
N ILE A 5 1.08 -1.23 32.79
CA ILE A 5 -0.31 -0.88 32.57
C ILE A 5 -1.04 -2.18 32.33
N ALA A 6 -2.04 -2.44 33.20
CA ALA A 6 -2.79 -3.69 33.18
C ALA A 6 -3.72 -3.81 31.97
N GLU A 7 -4.16 -5.02 31.67
CA GLU A 7 -5.16 -5.32 30.64
C GLU A 7 -6.39 -4.39 30.78
N ALA A 8 -6.81 -3.83 29.65
CA ALA A 8 -8.00 -2.98 29.54
C ALA A 8 -8.06 -1.76 30.48
N ALA A 9 -6.93 -1.36 31.11
CA ALA A 9 -6.91 -0.34 32.15
C ALA A 9 -7.51 1.02 31.71
N PHE A 10 -7.40 1.37 30.45
CA PHE A 10 -7.92 2.61 29.88
C PHE A 10 -8.85 2.37 28.68
N ILE A 11 -9.53 1.21 28.65
CA ILE A 11 -10.45 0.90 27.54
C ILE A 11 -11.53 2.00 27.40
N SER A 12 -11.74 2.49 26.18
CA SER A 12 -12.72 3.52 25.83
C SER A 12 -12.61 4.82 26.66
N CYS A 13 -11.42 5.13 27.17
CA CYS A 13 -11.19 6.37 27.89
C CYS A 13 -11.11 7.58 26.93
N HIS A 14 -11.65 8.72 27.36
CA HIS A 14 -11.67 10.01 26.63
C HIS A 14 -10.38 10.82 26.84
N ILE A 15 -9.23 10.16 26.80
CA ILE A 15 -7.93 10.83 26.93
C ILE A 15 -7.43 11.29 25.56
N LYS A 16 -6.86 12.50 25.49
CA LYS A 16 -6.32 13.06 24.24
C LYS A 16 -4.84 12.79 24.04
N SER A 17 -4.11 12.62 25.13
CA SER A 17 -2.68 12.31 25.06
C SER A 17 -2.27 11.42 26.22
N VAL A 18 -1.25 10.63 25.99
CA VAL A 18 -0.60 9.82 27.04
C VAL A 18 0.91 10.00 26.94
N LYS A 19 1.53 10.19 28.11
CA LYS A 19 2.98 10.17 28.27
C LYS A 19 3.36 9.10 29.27
N PHE A 20 4.15 8.14 28.81
CA PHE A 20 4.60 7.05 29.67
C PHE A 20 5.90 7.43 30.41
N PRO A 21 6.01 7.07 31.69
CA PRO A 21 7.23 7.31 32.45
C PRO A 21 8.34 6.35 32.01
N ASP A 22 9.59 6.77 32.15
CA ASP A 22 10.78 5.94 31.88
C ASP A 22 10.89 4.67 32.78
N SER A 23 9.99 4.53 33.73
CA SER A 23 9.88 3.33 34.56
C SER A 23 8.97 2.26 33.98
N LEU A 24 8.20 2.56 32.91
CA LEU A 24 7.21 1.64 32.37
C LEU A 24 7.86 0.59 31.48
N ASP A 25 7.66 -0.68 31.82
CA ASP A 25 8.25 -1.82 31.13
C ASP A 25 7.24 -2.50 30.18
N LEU A 26 5.93 -2.49 30.54
CA LEU A 26 4.90 -3.27 29.84
C LEU A 26 3.57 -2.53 29.72
N ILE A 27 2.99 -2.60 28.52
CA ILE A 27 1.58 -2.24 28.24
C ILE A 27 0.88 -3.55 27.87
N GLU A 28 -0.11 -3.96 28.66
CA GLU A 28 -0.85 -5.21 28.42
C GLU A 28 -1.96 -5.06 27.40
N ASP A 29 -2.65 -6.17 27.16
CA ASP A 29 -3.70 -6.30 26.14
C ASP A 29 -4.81 -5.27 26.35
N ARG A 30 -5.28 -4.70 25.23
CA ARG A 30 -6.39 -3.72 25.18
C ARG A 30 -6.22 -2.52 26.11
N ALA A 31 -5.03 -2.24 26.62
CA ALA A 31 -4.81 -1.21 27.63
C ALA A 31 -5.41 0.15 27.24
N PHE A 32 -5.38 0.52 25.96
CA PHE A 32 -5.96 1.74 25.39
C PHE A 32 -6.93 1.44 24.24
N PHE A 33 -7.59 0.30 24.26
CA PHE A 33 -8.53 -0.11 23.21
C PHE A 33 -9.71 0.88 23.12
N CYS A 34 -10.05 1.33 21.90
CA CYS A 34 -11.14 2.28 21.64
C CYS A 34 -11.00 3.63 22.37
N CYS A 35 -9.79 4.10 22.64
CA CYS A 35 -9.57 5.48 23.09
C CYS A 35 -9.73 6.43 21.89
N ASP A 36 -10.98 6.70 21.48
CA ASP A 36 -11.32 7.38 20.23
C ASP A 36 -10.81 8.82 20.15
N GLU A 37 -10.54 9.47 21.29
CA GLU A 37 -10.02 10.85 21.37
C GLU A 37 -8.49 10.90 21.48
N LEU A 38 -7.79 9.77 21.57
CA LEU A 38 -6.33 9.74 21.73
C LEU A 38 -5.64 10.23 20.44
N GLU A 39 -4.99 11.38 20.53
CA GLU A 39 -4.32 12.08 19.43
C GLU A 39 -2.80 11.83 19.40
N SER A 40 -2.17 11.62 20.56
CA SER A 40 -0.72 11.48 20.70
C SER A 40 -0.28 10.54 21.80
N ILE A 41 0.84 9.86 21.56
CA ILE A 41 1.49 8.92 22.49
C ILE A 41 2.97 9.28 22.59
N ASP A 42 3.46 9.50 23.81
CA ASP A 42 4.88 9.57 24.15
C ASP A 42 5.25 8.30 24.89
N PHE A 43 5.99 7.41 24.22
CA PHE A 43 6.36 6.09 24.74
C PHE A 43 7.46 6.11 25.82
N GLY A 44 8.07 7.27 26.11
CA GLY A 44 9.20 7.31 27.01
C GLY A 44 10.40 6.48 26.53
N ASN A 45 11.25 6.02 27.45
CA ASN A 45 12.53 5.41 27.10
C ASN A 45 12.73 3.97 27.59
N SER A 46 11.72 3.32 28.16
CA SER A 46 11.88 2.00 28.78
C SER A 46 11.05 0.87 28.19
N ILE A 47 10.03 1.19 27.39
CA ILE A 47 9.16 0.19 26.79
C ILE A 47 9.91 -0.53 25.66
N PHE A 48 10.04 -1.86 25.76
CA PHE A 48 10.68 -2.69 24.73
C PHE A 48 9.69 -3.29 23.73
N SER A 49 8.42 -3.42 24.12
CA SER A 49 7.37 -4.03 23.30
C SER A 49 6.05 -3.29 23.47
N ILE A 50 5.32 -3.11 22.37
CA ILE A 50 3.95 -2.58 22.37
C ILE A 50 3.00 -3.74 22.20
N GLY A 51 2.23 -4.06 23.24
CA GLY A 51 1.30 -5.17 23.23
C GLY A 51 1.94 -6.54 23.47
N GLY A 52 3.15 -6.65 23.97
CA GLY A 52 3.83 -7.90 24.37
C GLY A 52 3.72 -9.08 23.38
N MET A 53 4.40 -10.18 23.66
CA MET A 53 4.37 -11.38 22.79
C MET A 53 3.01 -12.11 22.80
N TYR A 54 2.14 -11.77 23.75
CA TYR A 54 0.81 -12.35 23.94
C TYR A 54 -0.28 -11.29 24.17
N SER A 55 0.04 -10.00 24.01
CA SER A 55 -0.88 -8.90 24.24
C SER A 55 -1.44 -8.39 22.93
N GLU A 56 -2.73 -8.49 22.76
CA GLU A 56 -3.43 -8.06 21.56
C GLU A 56 -3.93 -6.62 21.71
N SER A 57 -3.92 -5.86 20.61
CA SER A 57 -4.79 -4.69 20.48
C SER A 57 -4.53 -3.52 21.43
N ALA A 58 -3.29 -3.30 21.91
CA ALA A 58 -3.01 -2.29 22.93
C ALA A 58 -3.61 -0.90 22.64
N PHE A 59 -3.52 -0.43 21.37
CA PHE A 59 -4.07 0.85 20.88
C PHE A 59 -5.05 0.68 19.73
N SER A 60 -5.71 -0.47 19.61
CA SER A 60 -6.68 -0.68 18.53
C SER A 60 -7.83 0.30 18.62
N TYR A 61 -8.27 0.76 17.45
CA TYR A 61 -9.40 1.68 17.29
C TYR A 61 -9.22 3.05 17.96
N CYS A 62 -7.99 3.51 18.17
CA CYS A 62 -7.70 4.90 18.54
C CYS A 62 -7.88 5.81 17.32
N LYS A 63 -9.13 6.18 17.01
CA LYS A 63 -9.51 6.81 15.73
C LYS A 63 -8.95 8.22 15.54
N SER A 64 -8.62 8.94 16.61
CA SER A 64 -8.03 10.28 16.51
C SER A 64 -6.52 10.29 16.39
N LEU A 65 -5.85 9.13 16.54
CA LEU A 65 -4.41 9.00 16.44
C LEU A 65 -3.96 9.23 15.00
N LYS A 66 -3.12 10.26 14.77
CA LYS A 66 -2.65 10.66 13.42
C LYS A 66 -1.24 10.21 13.12
N GLN A 67 -0.40 10.12 14.14
CA GLN A 67 1.00 9.74 14.00
C GLN A 67 1.49 8.92 15.17
N VAL A 68 2.43 8.02 14.90
CA VAL A 68 3.14 7.20 15.89
C VAL A 68 4.63 7.27 15.58
N THR A 69 5.42 7.61 16.58
CA THR A 69 6.89 7.55 16.50
C THR A 69 7.39 6.58 17.56
N LEU A 70 8.05 5.51 17.12
CA LEU A 70 8.60 4.51 18.03
C LEU A 70 10.00 4.92 18.51
N PRO A 71 10.25 4.92 19.81
CA PRO A 71 11.57 5.16 20.35
C PRO A 71 12.53 3.98 20.08
N PRO A 72 13.87 4.23 20.13
CA PRO A 72 14.87 3.25 19.66
C PRO A 72 14.89 1.89 20.37
N GLN A 73 14.39 1.83 21.60
CA GLN A 73 14.43 0.61 22.43
C GLN A 73 13.33 -0.40 22.07
N ILE A 74 12.25 0.01 21.36
CA ILE A 74 11.16 -0.90 20.99
C ILE A 74 11.68 -1.94 20.00
N LYS A 75 11.51 -3.22 20.35
CA LYS A 75 11.91 -4.38 19.56
C LYS A 75 10.74 -5.04 18.84
N ASP A 76 9.56 -4.99 19.46
CA ASP A 76 8.40 -5.71 18.98
C ASP A 76 7.14 -4.84 19.02
N ILE A 77 6.34 -4.93 17.95
CA ILE A 77 4.98 -4.44 17.90
C ILE A 77 4.08 -5.67 17.90
N GLY A 78 3.20 -5.76 18.90
CA GLY A 78 2.30 -6.90 19.10
C GLY A 78 1.17 -6.99 18.06
N GLU A 79 0.42 -8.09 18.13
CA GLU A 79 -0.74 -8.33 17.29
C GLU A 79 -1.77 -7.21 17.47
N ARG A 80 -2.29 -6.71 16.34
CA ARG A 80 -3.32 -5.65 16.29
C ARG A 80 -3.00 -4.40 17.10
N ALA A 81 -1.74 -4.14 17.46
CA ALA A 81 -1.37 -3.05 18.36
C ALA A 81 -1.98 -1.69 17.96
N PHE A 82 -2.05 -1.38 16.66
CA PHE A 82 -2.66 -0.16 16.10
C PHE A 82 -3.74 -0.48 15.06
N PHE A 83 -4.46 -1.58 15.24
CA PHE A 83 -5.52 -1.98 14.31
C PHE A 83 -6.65 -0.96 14.27
N GLY A 84 -7.11 -0.56 13.08
CA GLY A 84 -8.29 0.28 12.91
C GLY A 84 -8.13 1.73 13.39
N CYS A 85 -6.91 2.23 13.55
CA CYS A 85 -6.63 3.65 13.80
C CYS A 85 -6.80 4.43 12.50
N ASN A 86 -8.04 4.68 12.07
CA ASN A 86 -8.38 5.11 10.71
C ASN A 86 -7.74 6.43 10.25
N ASN A 87 -7.37 7.32 11.17
CA ASN A 87 -6.70 8.59 10.87
C ASN A 87 -5.17 8.51 11.01
N LEU A 88 -4.60 7.34 11.38
CA LEU A 88 -3.16 7.14 11.47
C LEU A 88 -2.58 7.18 10.06
N SER A 89 -1.92 8.29 9.74
CA SER A 89 -1.34 8.58 8.42
C SER A 89 0.18 8.50 8.39
N SER A 90 0.84 8.51 9.55
CA SER A 90 2.29 8.48 9.66
C SER A 90 2.74 7.56 10.78
N VAL A 91 3.65 6.64 10.45
CA VAL A 91 4.32 5.76 11.41
C VAL A 91 5.81 5.82 11.17
N THR A 92 6.55 6.26 12.19
CA THR A 92 8.02 6.23 12.19
C THR A 92 8.50 5.04 13.01
N LEU A 93 9.01 4.02 12.33
CA LEU A 93 9.62 2.86 12.94
C LEU A 93 11.08 3.13 13.27
N ASN A 94 11.58 2.57 14.37
CA ASN A 94 12.97 2.76 14.81
C ASN A 94 13.92 1.72 14.21
N GLU A 95 15.16 2.13 13.99
CA GLU A 95 16.27 1.21 13.70
C GLU A 95 16.61 0.39 14.95
N GLY A 96 16.16 -0.82 14.98
CA GLY A 96 16.26 -1.72 16.16
C GLY A 96 15.00 -2.53 16.36
N LEU A 97 13.90 -2.15 15.68
CA LEU A 97 12.70 -2.97 15.61
C LEU A 97 13.00 -4.30 14.93
N LEU A 98 12.52 -5.41 15.48
CA LEU A 98 12.78 -6.76 15.00
C LEU A 98 11.53 -7.43 14.41
N PHE A 99 10.37 -7.15 15.00
CA PHE A 99 9.13 -7.84 14.68
C PHE A 99 7.91 -6.92 14.63
N ILE A 100 7.05 -7.12 13.64
CA ILE A 100 5.72 -6.50 13.55
C ILE A 100 4.68 -7.62 13.53
N GLY A 101 3.80 -7.62 14.52
CA GLY A 101 2.78 -8.64 14.76
C GLY A 101 1.65 -8.65 13.75
N GLU A 102 0.84 -9.71 13.78
CA GLU A 102 -0.29 -9.90 12.88
C GLU A 102 -1.26 -8.73 12.96
N SER A 103 -1.66 -8.24 11.81
CA SER A 103 -2.63 -7.13 11.69
C SER A 103 -2.25 -5.87 12.49
N ALA A 104 -0.98 -5.66 12.86
CA ALA A 104 -0.55 -4.57 13.75
C ALA A 104 -0.97 -3.19 13.24
N PHE A 105 -0.90 -2.93 11.93
CA PHE A 105 -1.37 -1.70 11.29
C PHE A 105 -2.52 -1.96 10.31
N SER A 106 -3.21 -3.09 10.43
CA SER A 106 -4.32 -3.44 9.55
C SER A 106 -5.49 -2.48 9.72
N ASN A 107 -6.26 -2.30 8.66
CA ASN A 107 -7.44 -1.43 8.61
C ASN A 107 -7.15 0.06 8.92
N ASN A 108 -5.93 0.54 8.69
CA ASN A 108 -5.56 1.95 8.82
C ASN A 108 -5.70 2.65 7.48
N LYS A 109 -6.87 3.25 7.20
CA LYS A 109 -7.21 3.81 5.88
C LYS A 109 -6.31 4.98 5.44
N ALA A 110 -5.79 5.74 6.39
CA ALA A 110 -4.93 6.89 6.12
C ALA A 110 -3.44 6.51 5.96
N LEU A 111 -3.01 5.32 6.41
CA LEU A 111 -1.62 4.87 6.33
C LEU A 111 -1.34 4.29 4.95
N THR A 112 -0.91 5.14 4.03
CA THR A 112 -0.64 4.74 2.65
C THR A 112 0.82 4.41 2.37
N GLU A 113 1.73 4.81 3.25
CA GLU A 113 3.18 4.64 3.08
C GLU A 113 3.84 4.30 4.42
N ILE A 114 4.86 3.43 4.38
CA ILE A 114 5.66 3.05 5.56
C ILE A 114 7.09 2.71 5.16
N ASN A 115 8.04 3.06 6.04
CA ASN A 115 9.45 2.66 5.93
C ASN A 115 9.72 1.49 6.88
N ILE A 116 10.21 0.37 6.34
CA ILE A 116 10.61 -0.80 7.12
C ILE A 116 12.11 -0.73 7.39
N PRO A 117 12.53 -0.59 8.65
CA PRO A 117 13.95 -0.58 9.03
C PRO A 117 14.68 -1.86 8.62
N ALA A 118 15.98 -1.74 8.34
CA ALA A 118 16.81 -2.89 7.97
C ALA A 118 16.92 -3.97 9.06
N THR A 119 16.63 -3.60 10.29
CA THR A 119 16.67 -4.50 11.44
C THR A 119 15.47 -5.41 11.57
N VAL A 120 14.37 -5.11 10.88
CA VAL A 120 13.14 -5.93 10.93
C VAL A 120 13.41 -7.29 10.30
N GLN A 121 13.27 -8.34 11.11
CA GLN A 121 13.52 -9.72 10.69
C GLN A 121 12.27 -10.43 10.18
N LYS A 122 11.08 -10.07 10.72
CA LYS A 122 9.82 -10.70 10.36
C LYS A 122 8.66 -9.72 10.41
N LEU A 123 7.79 -9.83 9.40
CA LEU A 123 6.47 -9.20 9.35
C LEU A 123 5.41 -10.32 9.42
N ALA A 124 4.46 -10.20 10.34
CA ALA A 124 3.37 -11.16 10.42
C ALA A 124 2.24 -10.83 9.44
N ASP A 125 1.29 -11.74 9.31
CA ASP A 125 0.22 -11.68 8.33
C ASP A 125 -0.58 -10.37 8.43
N LYS A 126 -0.85 -9.76 7.26
CA LYS A 126 -1.74 -8.61 7.12
C LYS A 126 -1.38 -7.36 7.93
N CYS A 127 -0.17 -7.29 8.48
CA CYS A 127 0.21 -6.14 9.30
C CYS A 127 0.28 -4.82 8.49
N LEU A 128 0.35 -4.88 7.15
CA LEU A 128 0.44 -3.75 6.23
C LEU A 128 -0.64 -3.80 5.12
N ASP A 129 -1.80 -4.37 5.37
CA ASP A 129 -2.86 -4.68 4.39
C ASP A 129 -3.40 -3.46 3.61
N ARG A 130 -3.30 -2.26 4.16
CA ARG A 130 -3.75 -1.00 3.54
C ARG A 130 -2.62 -0.14 2.96
N VAL A 131 -1.37 -0.46 3.28
CA VAL A 131 -0.22 0.33 2.84
C VAL A 131 -0.01 0.16 1.33
N LYS A 132 0.06 1.28 0.59
CA LYS A 132 0.23 1.29 -0.87
C LYS A 132 1.69 1.38 -1.29
N ARG A 133 2.54 2.00 -0.48
CA ARG A 133 3.98 2.13 -0.72
C ARG A 133 4.77 1.67 0.50
N ILE A 134 5.65 0.70 0.28
CA ILE A 134 6.51 0.14 1.32
C ILE A 134 7.97 0.39 0.94
N HIS A 135 8.66 1.15 1.77
CA HIS A 135 10.11 1.31 1.65
C HIS A 135 10.81 0.22 2.44
N VAL A 136 11.78 -0.44 1.82
CA VAL A 136 12.59 -1.49 2.43
C VAL A 136 14.07 -1.14 2.34
N ASN A 137 14.84 -1.51 3.34
CA ASN A 137 16.27 -1.24 3.40
C ASN A 137 17.06 -2.53 3.18
N GLY A 138 17.35 -2.85 1.92
CA GLY A 138 18.23 -3.94 1.53
C GLY A 138 17.55 -5.29 1.36
N TYR A 139 17.29 -6.02 2.44
CA TYR A 139 16.72 -7.38 2.39
C TYR A 139 15.25 -7.39 2.74
N LEU A 140 14.47 -8.30 2.12
CA LEU A 140 13.08 -8.50 2.53
C LEU A 140 13.03 -9.31 3.84
N PRO A 141 12.26 -8.83 4.86
CA PRO A 141 11.98 -9.59 6.05
C PRO A 141 11.26 -10.91 5.76
N LYS A 142 11.29 -11.84 6.73
CA LYS A 142 10.49 -13.06 6.65
C LYS A 142 9.00 -12.72 6.56
N ASP A 143 8.27 -13.48 5.78
CA ASP A 143 6.82 -13.35 5.55
C ASP A 143 6.38 -12.00 4.95
N PHE A 144 7.29 -11.27 4.32
CA PHE A 144 7.06 -9.94 3.75
C PHE A 144 5.79 -9.86 2.89
N PHE A 145 5.61 -10.78 1.96
CA PHE A 145 4.46 -10.72 1.04
C PHE A 145 3.13 -11.01 1.74
N LYS A 146 3.10 -11.87 2.75
CA LYS A 146 1.92 -12.09 3.59
C LYS A 146 1.51 -10.85 4.38
N SER A 147 2.45 -9.97 4.66
CA SER A 147 2.18 -8.76 5.45
C SER A 147 1.33 -7.74 4.69
N CYS A 148 1.43 -7.69 3.35
CA CYS A 148 0.85 -6.64 2.52
C CYS A 148 -0.05 -7.12 1.40
N ILE A 149 -0.11 -8.43 1.12
CA ILE A 149 -0.95 -9.03 0.07
C ILE A 149 -2.13 -9.76 0.72
N LEU A 150 -3.28 -9.73 0.06
CA LEU A 150 -4.50 -10.41 0.44
C LEU A 150 -4.79 -11.59 -0.49
N ASN A 151 -5.63 -12.52 -0.05
CA ASN A 151 -6.05 -13.68 -0.83
C ASN A 151 -7.54 -13.98 -0.65
N SER A 152 -8.08 -14.96 -1.41
CA SER A 152 -9.50 -15.30 -1.41
C SER A 152 -10.04 -15.83 -0.08
N GLU A 153 -9.18 -16.25 0.84
CA GLU A 153 -9.56 -16.72 2.18
C GLU A 153 -9.78 -15.56 3.16
N ASP A 154 -9.37 -14.35 2.75
CA ASP A 154 -9.47 -13.15 3.54
C ASP A 154 -10.84 -12.49 3.38
N ASN A 155 -11.63 -12.42 4.43
CA ASN A 155 -12.94 -11.75 4.49
C ASN A 155 -12.78 -10.21 4.52
N TYR A 156 -12.13 -9.62 3.52
CA TYR A 156 -11.97 -8.16 3.44
C TYR A 156 -13.05 -7.52 2.57
N SER A 157 -13.39 -6.27 2.93
CA SER A 157 -14.24 -5.45 2.08
C SER A 157 -13.57 -5.21 0.73
N ALA A 158 -14.36 -5.20 -0.34
CA ALA A 158 -13.90 -5.11 -1.72
C ALA A 158 -13.13 -3.82 -2.09
N ASP A 159 -12.93 -2.90 -1.14
CA ASP A 159 -12.48 -1.52 -1.41
C ASP A 159 -11.05 -1.42 -1.96
N ASN A 160 -10.21 -2.44 -1.77
CA ASN A 160 -8.79 -2.38 -2.16
C ASN A 160 -8.27 -3.58 -2.96
N ILE A 161 -9.14 -4.49 -3.38
CA ILE A 161 -8.74 -5.70 -4.14
C ILE A 161 -8.09 -5.40 -5.50
N TYR A 162 -8.36 -4.23 -6.07
CA TYR A 162 -7.80 -3.78 -7.34
C TYR A 162 -6.54 -2.92 -7.18
N ASP A 163 -6.16 -2.63 -5.93
CA ASP A 163 -4.96 -1.85 -5.64
C ASP A 163 -3.69 -2.62 -6.02
N ILE A 164 -2.63 -1.87 -6.23
CA ILE A 164 -1.27 -2.39 -6.34
C ILE A 164 -0.46 -1.92 -5.14
N VAL A 165 0.56 -2.69 -4.79
CA VAL A 165 1.55 -2.32 -3.78
C VAL A 165 2.83 -1.97 -4.50
N GLU A 166 3.36 -0.78 -4.24
CA GLU A 166 4.69 -0.36 -4.66
C GLU A 166 5.67 -0.68 -3.52
N ILE A 167 6.70 -1.47 -3.81
CA ILE A 167 7.80 -1.75 -2.91
C ILE A 167 9.04 -1.08 -3.49
N THR A 168 9.82 -0.38 -2.67
CA THR A 168 11.00 0.34 -3.15
C THR A 168 12.10 0.40 -2.08
N ASP A 169 13.36 0.41 -2.54
CA ASP A 169 14.53 0.72 -1.70
C ASP A 169 15.07 2.15 -1.98
N GLY A 170 14.28 2.96 -2.70
CA GLY A 170 14.65 4.29 -3.15
C GLY A 170 15.32 4.30 -4.53
N THR A 171 15.91 3.20 -4.97
CA THR A 171 16.55 3.04 -6.30
C THR A 171 15.70 2.19 -7.23
N TYR A 172 15.28 1.05 -6.74
CA TYR A 172 14.50 0.07 -7.48
C TYR A 172 13.06 0.03 -7.01
N LYS A 173 12.16 -0.40 -7.91
CA LYS A 173 10.73 -0.56 -7.60
C LYS A 173 10.23 -1.92 -8.07
N LEU A 174 9.40 -2.52 -7.22
CA LEU A 174 8.59 -3.68 -7.55
C LEU A 174 7.12 -3.32 -7.35
N PHE A 175 6.30 -3.63 -8.33
CA PHE A 175 4.85 -3.47 -8.25
C PHE A 175 4.21 -4.84 -8.18
N ILE A 176 3.34 -5.05 -7.21
CA ILE A 176 2.63 -6.31 -7.02
C ILE A 176 1.13 -6.04 -6.90
N PRO A 177 0.26 -6.94 -7.39
CA PRO A 177 -1.17 -6.83 -7.15
C PRO A 177 -1.45 -7.04 -5.66
N ARG A 178 -2.42 -6.30 -5.13
CA ARG A 178 -2.85 -6.44 -3.73
C ARG A 178 -3.45 -7.81 -3.44
N TYR A 179 -4.04 -8.44 -4.43
CA TYR A 179 -4.80 -9.67 -4.30
C TYR A 179 -4.21 -10.77 -5.20
N ILE A 180 -3.70 -11.83 -4.58
CA ILE A 180 -3.01 -12.95 -5.23
C ILE A 180 -3.44 -14.27 -4.57
N ALA A 181 -3.39 -15.38 -5.30
CA ALA A 181 -3.67 -16.69 -4.74
C ALA A 181 -2.73 -17.05 -3.58
N ALA A 182 -3.27 -17.63 -2.50
CA ALA A 182 -2.52 -17.95 -1.28
C ALA A 182 -1.25 -18.78 -1.56
N ARG A 183 -1.31 -19.75 -2.50
CA ARG A 183 -0.16 -20.57 -2.92
C ARG A 183 0.98 -19.75 -3.49
N ASP A 184 0.67 -18.69 -4.24
CA ASP A 184 1.69 -17.83 -4.88
C ASP A 184 2.33 -16.90 -3.86
N ILE A 185 1.55 -16.41 -2.87
CA ILE A 185 2.08 -15.66 -1.72
C ILE A 185 3.08 -16.51 -0.93
N ALA A 186 2.72 -17.76 -0.62
CA ALA A 186 3.61 -18.67 0.11
C ALA A 186 4.92 -18.90 -0.66
N LYS A 187 4.82 -19.19 -1.97
CA LYS A 187 5.99 -19.36 -2.83
C LYS A 187 6.88 -18.12 -2.89
N MET A 188 6.30 -16.92 -2.95
CA MET A 188 7.05 -15.67 -2.96
C MET A 188 7.80 -15.48 -1.64
N ASN A 189 7.16 -15.73 -0.48
CA ASN A 189 7.81 -15.63 0.82
C ASN A 189 9.01 -16.58 0.93
N ASP A 190 8.86 -17.83 0.52
CA ASP A 190 9.95 -18.83 0.57
C ASP A 190 11.08 -18.49 -0.40
N THR A 191 10.73 -18.00 -1.60
CA THR A 191 11.71 -17.72 -2.66
C THR A 191 12.55 -16.48 -2.35
N PHE A 192 11.95 -15.43 -1.77
CA PHE A 192 12.59 -14.12 -1.65
C PHE A 192 13.02 -13.74 -0.23
N TYR A 193 12.76 -14.59 0.75
CA TYR A 193 13.28 -14.39 2.11
C TYR A 193 14.80 -14.20 2.12
N MET A 194 15.27 -13.16 2.77
CA MET A 194 16.68 -12.77 2.87
C MET A 194 17.39 -12.48 1.53
N ARG A 195 16.67 -12.35 0.44
CA ARG A 195 17.26 -11.85 -0.81
C ARG A 195 17.35 -10.33 -0.81
N LYS A 196 18.38 -9.81 -1.47
CA LYS A 196 18.51 -8.38 -1.73
C LYS A 196 17.38 -7.93 -2.65
N PHE A 197 16.82 -6.79 -2.34
CA PHE A 197 15.73 -6.23 -3.15
C PHE A 197 16.16 -5.96 -4.59
N SER A 198 17.41 -5.48 -4.80
CA SER A 198 17.99 -5.30 -6.12
C SER A 198 18.01 -6.57 -6.97
N ASP A 199 18.27 -7.72 -6.36
CA ASP A 199 18.34 -9.01 -7.08
C ASP A 199 16.94 -9.47 -7.52
N ILE A 200 15.94 -9.18 -6.71
CA ILE A 200 14.52 -9.48 -7.01
C ILE A 200 14.04 -8.62 -8.17
N THR A 201 14.33 -7.32 -8.13
CA THR A 201 13.85 -6.35 -9.12
C THR A 201 14.58 -6.42 -10.46
N SER A 202 15.79 -6.97 -10.50
CA SER A 202 16.54 -7.22 -11.72
C SER A 202 16.04 -8.44 -12.52
N ASP A 203 15.23 -9.31 -11.92
CA ASP A 203 14.59 -10.43 -12.60
C ASP A 203 13.34 -9.97 -13.37
N ASN A 204 13.53 -9.55 -14.60
CA ASN A 204 12.43 -9.11 -15.46
C ASN A 204 11.33 -10.16 -15.64
N LYS A 205 11.65 -11.46 -15.65
CA LYS A 205 10.66 -12.53 -15.78
C LYS A 205 9.78 -12.58 -14.54
N PHE A 206 10.39 -12.43 -13.36
CA PHE A 206 9.62 -12.35 -12.12
C PHE A 206 8.73 -11.10 -12.09
N VAL A 207 9.27 -9.92 -12.40
CA VAL A 207 8.49 -8.67 -12.42
C VAL A 207 7.31 -8.77 -13.39
N GLU A 208 7.50 -9.34 -14.57
CA GLU A 208 6.43 -9.51 -15.55
C GLU A 208 5.41 -10.60 -15.14
N SER A 209 5.85 -11.64 -14.42
CA SER A 209 4.97 -12.69 -13.92
C SER A 209 3.93 -12.19 -12.91
N MET A 210 4.16 -11.03 -12.28
CA MET A 210 3.17 -10.39 -11.40
C MET A 210 1.84 -10.14 -12.11
N LEU A 211 1.86 -9.89 -13.43
CA LEU A 211 0.63 -9.77 -14.21
C LEU A 211 -0.21 -11.04 -14.21
N ASP A 212 0.44 -12.20 -14.26
CA ASP A 212 -0.26 -13.49 -14.30
C ASP A 212 -0.77 -13.90 -12.93
N MET A 213 -0.16 -13.39 -11.86
CA MET A 213 -0.61 -13.60 -10.48
C MET A 213 -1.82 -12.75 -10.10
N ALA A 214 -2.08 -11.63 -10.81
CA ALA A 214 -3.25 -10.79 -10.53
C ALA A 214 -4.56 -11.51 -10.87
N GLU A 215 -5.41 -11.75 -9.88
CA GLU A 215 -6.68 -12.47 -10.06
C GLU A 215 -7.74 -11.64 -10.78
N TYR A 216 -7.70 -10.32 -10.65
CA TYR A 216 -8.70 -9.42 -11.23
C TYR A 216 -8.16 -8.65 -12.42
N THR A 217 -8.97 -8.55 -13.48
CA THR A 217 -8.61 -7.81 -14.70
C THR A 217 -8.26 -6.35 -14.41
N GLU A 218 -8.99 -5.70 -13.51
CA GLU A 218 -8.70 -4.32 -13.13
C GLU A 218 -7.35 -4.20 -12.43
N ALA A 219 -7.04 -5.07 -11.48
CA ALA A 219 -5.74 -5.13 -10.81
C ALA A 219 -4.61 -5.36 -11.82
N LYS A 220 -4.80 -6.28 -12.76
CA LYS A 220 -3.85 -6.58 -13.84
C LYS A 220 -3.59 -5.37 -14.73
N GLN A 221 -4.63 -4.61 -15.07
CA GLN A 221 -4.49 -3.37 -15.87
C GLN A 221 -3.75 -2.27 -15.09
N ASN A 222 -4.11 -2.07 -13.83
CA ASN A 222 -3.46 -1.07 -12.96
C ASN A 222 -1.97 -1.41 -12.77
N LEU A 223 -1.66 -2.68 -12.55
CA LEU A 223 -0.30 -3.19 -12.44
C LEU A 223 0.50 -2.97 -13.73
N ALA A 224 -0.08 -3.30 -14.89
CA ALA A 224 0.57 -3.10 -16.19
C ALA A 224 0.91 -1.62 -16.43
N ILE A 225 0.00 -0.70 -16.09
CA ILE A 225 0.25 0.74 -16.18
C ILE A 225 1.43 1.14 -15.29
N ALA A 226 1.47 0.68 -14.04
CA ALA A 226 2.53 1.01 -13.10
C ALA A 226 3.90 0.50 -13.57
N ILE A 227 3.99 -0.77 -13.99
CA ILE A 227 5.23 -1.37 -14.52
C ILE A 227 5.67 -0.61 -15.78
N TYR A 228 4.76 -0.32 -16.71
CA TYR A 228 5.10 0.38 -17.94
C TYR A 228 5.61 1.81 -17.68
N LYS A 229 4.97 2.54 -16.78
CA LYS A 229 5.45 3.87 -16.34
C LYS A 229 6.87 3.82 -15.77
N TYR A 230 7.23 2.73 -15.11
CA TYR A 230 8.54 2.58 -14.48
C TYR A 230 9.65 2.17 -15.46
N ASN A 231 9.43 1.14 -16.29
CA ASN A 231 10.50 0.53 -17.06
C ASN A 231 10.30 0.49 -18.59
N ASN A 232 9.18 1.00 -19.11
CA ASN A 232 8.82 1.02 -20.53
C ASN A 232 8.89 -0.38 -21.22
N SER A 233 8.63 -1.47 -20.47
CA SER A 233 8.70 -2.84 -20.99
C SER A 233 7.88 -3.02 -22.27
N SER A 234 8.48 -3.63 -23.29
CA SER A 234 7.85 -3.88 -24.60
C SER A 234 6.73 -4.92 -24.51
N SER A 235 6.87 -5.93 -23.65
CA SER A 235 5.85 -6.97 -23.39
C SER A 235 4.62 -6.34 -22.72
N ILE A 236 4.84 -5.49 -21.70
CA ILE A 236 3.79 -4.74 -21.02
C ILE A 236 3.08 -3.77 -21.98
N LYS A 237 3.84 -3.07 -22.83
CA LYS A 237 3.26 -2.21 -23.89
C LYS A 237 2.32 -2.99 -24.79
N THR A 238 2.73 -4.18 -25.21
CA THR A 238 1.92 -5.06 -26.05
C THR A 238 0.64 -5.48 -25.35
N TYR A 239 0.73 -5.85 -24.07
CA TYR A 239 -0.44 -6.16 -23.24
C TYR A 239 -1.41 -4.97 -23.15
N LEU A 240 -0.91 -3.78 -22.81
CA LEU A 240 -1.72 -2.56 -22.68
C LEU A 240 -2.39 -2.17 -23.99
N ARG A 241 -1.71 -2.31 -25.15
CA ARG A 241 -2.31 -2.09 -26.47
C ARG A 241 -3.47 -3.04 -26.74
N ARG A 242 -3.29 -4.32 -26.44
CA ARG A 242 -4.34 -5.34 -26.65
C ARG A 242 -5.56 -5.10 -25.77
N THR A 243 -5.37 -4.59 -24.58
CA THR A 243 -6.44 -4.37 -23.59
C THR A 243 -6.96 -2.94 -23.54
N ALA A 244 -6.42 -2.03 -24.37
CA ALA A 244 -6.70 -0.59 -24.34
C ALA A 244 -8.21 -0.27 -24.39
N VAL A 245 -8.97 -0.93 -25.28
CA VAL A 245 -10.40 -0.68 -25.43
C VAL A 245 -11.16 -1.05 -24.15
N ASN A 246 -10.88 -2.21 -23.59
CA ASN A 246 -11.54 -2.64 -22.34
C ASN A 246 -11.17 -1.72 -21.17
N LEU A 247 -9.90 -1.30 -21.10
CA LEU A 247 -9.40 -0.41 -20.07
C LEU A 247 -10.05 0.96 -20.16
N THR A 248 -10.12 1.57 -21.35
CA THR A 248 -10.76 2.88 -21.55
C THR A 248 -12.25 2.82 -21.24
N ASN A 249 -12.97 1.78 -21.68
CA ASN A 249 -14.39 1.59 -21.35
C ASN A 249 -14.59 1.50 -19.83
N ARG A 250 -13.79 0.70 -19.12
CA ARG A 250 -13.87 0.61 -17.67
C ARG A 250 -13.67 1.96 -16.98
N LEU A 251 -12.69 2.74 -17.42
CA LEU A 251 -12.40 4.06 -16.85
C LEU A 251 -13.53 5.06 -17.10
N LEU A 252 -14.16 5.01 -18.30
CA LEU A 252 -15.34 5.81 -18.63
C LEU A 252 -16.53 5.42 -17.74
N ASP A 253 -16.83 4.13 -17.64
CA ASP A 253 -17.95 3.61 -16.84
C ASP A 253 -17.80 3.92 -15.35
N SER A 254 -16.56 3.86 -14.84
CA SER A 254 -16.23 4.15 -13.44
C SER A 254 -16.03 5.64 -13.15
N LYS A 255 -16.19 6.52 -14.15
CA LYS A 255 -15.98 7.98 -14.05
C LYS A 255 -14.60 8.39 -13.52
N LYS A 256 -13.56 7.64 -13.90
CA LYS A 256 -12.17 7.83 -13.45
C LYS A 256 -11.37 8.69 -14.44
N GLU A 257 -11.69 9.98 -14.54
CA GLU A 257 -11.09 10.90 -15.53
C GLU A 257 -9.57 11.01 -15.40
N ASN A 258 -9.05 11.22 -14.20
CA ASN A 258 -7.62 11.38 -13.98
C ASN A 258 -6.83 10.13 -14.40
N GLU A 259 -7.34 8.93 -14.08
CA GLU A 259 -6.75 7.67 -14.50
C GLU A 259 -6.79 7.49 -16.03
N LEU A 260 -7.87 7.93 -16.68
CA LEU A 260 -8.00 7.91 -18.14
C LEU A 260 -6.96 8.84 -18.80
N VAL A 261 -6.85 10.08 -18.34
CA VAL A 261 -5.83 11.04 -18.84
C VAL A 261 -4.43 10.49 -18.66
N ASP A 262 -4.14 9.93 -17.50
CA ASP A 262 -2.85 9.30 -17.20
C ASP A 262 -2.54 8.13 -18.14
N PHE A 263 -3.53 7.31 -18.46
CA PHE A 263 -3.37 6.22 -19.42
C PHE A 263 -3.15 6.75 -20.86
N LEU A 264 -3.90 7.77 -21.27
CA LEU A 264 -3.75 8.41 -22.60
C LEU A 264 -2.32 8.97 -22.78
N LYS A 265 -1.77 9.62 -21.76
CA LYS A 265 -0.40 10.16 -21.76
C LYS A 265 0.70 9.13 -21.94
N LEU A 266 0.42 7.84 -21.79
CA LEU A 266 1.39 6.78 -22.07
C LEU A 266 1.68 6.60 -23.56
N ASN A 267 0.94 7.23 -24.45
CA ASN A 267 1.08 7.14 -25.91
C ASN A 267 1.05 5.69 -26.43
N ILE A 268 0.20 4.86 -25.84
CA ILE A 268 0.04 3.45 -26.19
C ILE A 268 -1.07 3.25 -27.21
N ILE A 269 -2.12 4.08 -27.13
CA ILE A 269 -3.33 3.96 -27.94
C ILE A 269 -3.05 4.44 -29.36
N SER A 270 -3.50 3.67 -30.35
CA SER A 270 -3.36 4.03 -31.78
C SER A 270 -4.28 5.20 -32.17
N LEU A 271 -3.91 5.95 -33.19
CA LEU A 271 -4.71 7.06 -33.71
C LEU A 271 -6.17 6.66 -34.06
N PRO A 272 -6.42 5.51 -34.73
CA PRO A 272 -7.79 5.04 -34.96
C PRO A 272 -8.57 4.81 -33.66
N SER A 273 -7.91 4.25 -32.64
CA SER A 273 -8.53 4.03 -31.33
C SER A 273 -8.82 5.33 -30.58
N MET A 274 -7.93 6.33 -30.69
CA MET A 274 -8.17 7.68 -30.14
C MET A 274 -9.38 8.36 -30.81
N LYS A 275 -9.49 8.26 -32.14
CA LYS A 275 -10.65 8.81 -32.89
C LYS A 275 -11.96 8.10 -32.50
N LYS A 276 -11.89 6.76 -32.27
CA LYS A 276 -13.05 5.99 -31.81
C LYS A 276 -13.46 6.39 -30.38
N LEU A 277 -12.48 6.60 -29.49
CA LEU A 277 -12.73 7.02 -28.12
C LEU A 277 -13.33 8.44 -28.07
N LEU A 278 -12.86 9.36 -28.92
CA LEU A 278 -13.40 10.71 -29.04
C LEU A 278 -14.85 10.72 -29.56
N ALA A 279 -15.25 9.72 -30.33
CA ALA A 279 -16.61 9.57 -30.84
C ALA A 279 -17.58 8.88 -29.86
N ASP A 280 -17.12 8.49 -28.68
CA ASP A 280 -17.95 7.91 -27.64
C ASP A 280 -18.61 9.03 -26.81
N ASP A 281 -19.95 9.04 -26.75
CA ASP A 281 -20.71 10.10 -26.06
C ASP A 281 -20.31 10.28 -24.59
N ARG A 282 -19.79 9.23 -23.93
CA ARG A 282 -19.33 9.29 -22.53
C ARG A 282 -18.12 10.21 -22.34
N ILE A 283 -17.28 10.39 -23.39
CA ILE A 283 -16.04 11.18 -23.28
C ILE A 283 -16.31 12.66 -23.02
N HIS A 284 -17.45 13.18 -23.48
CA HIS A 284 -17.82 14.58 -23.30
C HIS A 284 -18.05 15.01 -21.85
N GLN A 285 -18.15 14.04 -20.94
CA GLN A 285 -18.17 14.27 -19.48
C GLN A 285 -16.76 14.40 -18.88
N PHE A 286 -15.71 14.13 -19.66
CA PHE A 286 -14.30 14.06 -19.26
C PHE A 286 -13.48 15.15 -19.95
N THR A 287 -13.66 16.39 -19.51
CA THR A 287 -13.12 17.58 -20.17
C THR A 287 -11.63 17.51 -20.47
N SER A 288 -10.84 17.03 -19.50
CA SER A 288 -9.37 16.92 -19.63
C SER A 288 -8.97 15.79 -20.58
N ALA A 289 -9.68 14.67 -20.59
CA ALA A 289 -9.42 13.56 -21.48
C ALA A 289 -9.82 13.89 -22.93
N GLU A 290 -10.96 14.54 -23.13
CA GLU A 290 -11.43 15.01 -24.44
C GLU A 290 -10.43 16.02 -25.03
N ALA A 291 -10.02 17.02 -24.27
CA ALA A 291 -9.02 18.01 -24.70
C ALA A 291 -7.69 17.36 -25.08
N TYR A 292 -7.23 16.37 -24.31
CA TYR A 292 -6.03 15.61 -24.63
C TYR A 292 -6.16 14.87 -25.96
N LEU A 293 -7.28 14.17 -26.19
CA LEU A 293 -7.54 13.42 -27.42
C LEU A 293 -7.57 14.34 -28.65
N LEU A 294 -8.28 15.48 -28.57
CA LEU A 294 -8.35 16.47 -29.63
C LEU A 294 -6.95 16.98 -30.01
N ASN A 295 -6.13 17.32 -29.01
CA ASN A 295 -4.78 17.78 -29.25
C ASN A 295 -3.88 16.70 -29.87
N ALA A 296 -3.92 15.48 -29.33
CA ALA A 296 -3.10 14.36 -29.82
C ALA A 296 -3.46 13.97 -31.27
N ILE A 297 -4.74 13.96 -31.60
CA ILE A 297 -5.24 13.67 -32.96
C ILE A 297 -4.82 14.79 -33.93
N SER A 298 -4.95 16.06 -33.55
CA SER A 298 -4.58 17.20 -34.42
C SER A 298 -3.09 17.23 -34.73
N GLN A 299 -2.23 16.89 -33.77
CA GLN A 299 -0.79 16.77 -33.95
C GLN A 299 -0.42 15.63 -34.92
N SER A 300 -1.16 14.52 -34.87
CA SER A 300 -0.92 13.35 -35.72
C SER A 300 -1.38 13.53 -37.15
N ASP A 301 -2.45 14.31 -37.39
CA ASP A 301 -3.01 14.56 -38.71
C ASP A 301 -2.28 15.71 -39.47
N GLY A 302 -1.18 16.27 -38.90
CA GLY A 302 -0.36 17.30 -39.54
C GLY A 302 -1.05 18.67 -39.72
N SER A 303 -2.23 18.85 -39.17
CA SER A 303 -2.98 20.10 -39.18
C SER A 303 -2.62 20.93 -37.94
N SER A 304 -1.67 21.86 -38.08
CA SER A 304 -1.37 22.87 -37.08
C SER A 304 -2.53 23.88 -36.96
N LYS A 305 -3.63 23.48 -36.39
CA LYS A 305 -4.65 24.40 -35.86
C LYS A 305 -4.38 24.58 -34.38
N THR A 306 -3.66 25.65 -34.05
CA THR A 306 -3.50 26.14 -32.68
C THR A 306 -4.88 26.54 -32.15
N PHE A 307 -5.47 25.69 -31.30
CA PHE A 307 -6.57 26.12 -30.46
C PHE A 307 -5.97 26.93 -29.30
N LYS A 308 -6.17 28.24 -29.33
CA LYS A 308 -5.96 29.09 -28.14
C LYS A 308 -7.19 28.89 -27.25
N LEU A 309 -6.99 28.38 -26.06
CA LEU A 309 -7.94 28.47 -24.94
C LEU A 309 -7.88 29.89 -24.34
#